data_a4eb7cb2c1dd0ec811abb10d2a8d5c18
#
_entry.id   a4eb7cb2c1dd0ec811abb10d2a8d5c18
#
_cell.length_a   1.000
_cell.length_b   1.000
_cell.length_c   1.000
_cell.angle_alpha   90.00
_cell.angle_beta   90.00
_cell.angle_gamma   90.00
#
_symmetry.space_group_name_H-M   'P 1'
#
loop_
_entity.id
_entity.type
_entity.pdbx_description
1 polymer ?
#
loop_
_entity_poly.entity_id
_entity_poly.type
_entity_poly.pdbx_seq_one_letter_code
_entity_poly.pdbx_strand_id
1 'polypeptide(L)'
;AGGAGFQDAMLKLLNTLPTVLKYLPVEKAQDARSFMLSFQYWLGGTPDNLKNFLLMLADKYVFPPAEGEERPAMEVAEPEVFPDLGIWHPWAPTMFEDLKEYLNGTASRTDLSEEARKGPVIGLVLQRSHIVTGDDAHYVATIQELEFRGARVIPIFWAAWTSPSPSTPSSTT
;
A
#
# COMPACT_ATOMS: atom_id res chain seq x y z
N ALA A 1 19.45 18.18 6.07
CA ALA A 1 19.59 17.23 4.95
C ALA A 1 19.75 15.76 5.41
N GLY A 2 19.18 15.34 6.54
CA GLY A 2 19.37 13.97 7.07
C GLY A 2 18.09 13.15 7.28
N GLY A 3 16.90 13.74 7.12
CA GLY A 3 15.65 13.08 7.52
C GLY A 3 15.15 12.02 6.54
N ALA A 4 15.21 12.27 5.24
CA ALA A 4 14.66 11.35 4.24
C ALA A 4 15.45 10.03 4.15
N GLY A 5 16.77 10.08 4.23
CA GLY A 5 17.62 8.87 4.20
C GLY A 5 17.45 7.98 5.44
N PHE A 6 17.22 8.58 6.62
CA PHE A 6 16.97 7.83 7.84
C PHE A 6 15.60 7.14 7.81
N GLN A 7 14.56 7.82 7.34
CA GLN A 7 13.22 7.24 7.19
C GLN A 7 13.23 6.08 6.19
N ASP A 8 13.89 6.25 5.04
CA ASP A 8 13.99 5.20 4.02
C ASP A 8 14.78 3.97 4.54
N ALA A 9 15.87 4.20 5.26
CA ALA A 9 16.64 3.13 5.91
C ALA A 9 15.81 2.41 6.99
N MET A 10 15.02 3.13 7.77
CA MET A 10 14.13 2.56 8.78
C MET A 10 13.03 1.71 8.14
N LEU A 11 12.40 2.19 7.07
CA LEU A 11 11.37 1.43 6.34
C LEU A 11 11.94 0.16 5.71
N LYS A 12 13.13 0.22 5.11
CA LYS A 12 13.84 -0.97 4.60
C LYS A 12 14.14 -1.96 5.71
N LEU A 13 14.60 -1.48 6.86
CA LEU A 13 14.85 -2.31 8.03
C LEU A 13 13.57 -3.00 8.52
N LEU A 14 12.49 -2.23 8.67
CA LEU A 14 11.17 -2.74 9.08
C LEU A 14 10.65 -3.82 8.11
N ASN A 15 10.90 -3.68 6.82
CA ASN A 15 10.46 -4.63 5.81
C ASN A 15 11.33 -5.90 5.73
N THR A 16 12.62 -5.80 6.02
CA THR A 16 13.57 -6.91 5.84
C THR A 16 13.78 -7.72 7.12
N LEU A 17 13.87 -7.05 8.26
CA LEU A 17 14.22 -7.67 9.53
C LEU A 17 13.22 -8.72 10.03
N PRO A 18 11.89 -8.54 9.90
CA PRO A 18 10.94 -9.57 10.32
C PRO A 18 11.13 -10.90 9.61
N THR A 19 11.51 -10.87 8.34
CA THR A 19 11.78 -12.08 7.55
C THR A 19 13.00 -12.84 8.07
N VAL A 20 14.06 -12.13 8.44
CA VAL A 20 15.28 -12.72 9.02
C VAL A 20 14.99 -13.28 10.43
N LEU A 21 14.29 -12.52 11.26
CA LEU A 21 13.96 -12.92 12.64
C LEU A 21 13.05 -14.15 12.71
N LYS A 22 12.26 -14.43 11.67
CA LYS A 22 11.39 -15.61 11.58
C LYS A 22 12.14 -16.94 11.79
N TYR A 23 13.41 -17.00 11.39
CA TYR A 23 14.22 -18.21 11.43
C TYR A 23 15.07 -18.31 12.71
N LEU A 24 15.03 -17.33 13.60
CA LEU A 24 15.77 -17.37 14.86
C LEU A 24 14.87 -17.93 15.98
N PRO A 25 15.27 -19.05 16.63
CA PRO A 25 14.45 -19.71 17.63
C PRO A 25 14.49 -19.04 19.03
N VAL A 26 15.03 -17.84 19.11
CA VAL A 26 15.18 -17.11 20.37
C VAL A 26 13.90 -16.34 20.64
N GLU A 27 13.28 -16.50 21.81
CA GLU A 27 12.04 -15.85 22.23
C GLU A 27 12.09 -14.32 22.02
N LYS A 28 13.18 -13.68 22.42
CA LYS A 28 13.41 -12.24 22.22
C LYS A 28 13.44 -11.83 20.72
N ALA A 29 13.93 -12.71 19.84
CA ALA A 29 13.90 -12.46 18.40
C ALA A 29 12.48 -12.53 17.84
N GLN A 30 11.64 -13.42 18.36
CA GLN A 30 10.23 -13.53 18.00
C GLN A 30 9.43 -12.32 18.50
N ASP A 31 9.74 -11.79 19.67
CA ASP A 31 9.13 -10.57 20.18
C ASP A 31 9.52 -9.35 19.35
N ALA A 32 10.80 -9.22 18.99
CA ALA A 32 11.27 -8.19 18.08
C ALA A 32 10.60 -8.29 16.70
N ARG A 33 10.40 -9.51 16.19
CA ARG A 33 9.66 -9.75 14.94
C ARG A 33 8.20 -9.27 15.07
N SER A 34 7.53 -9.62 16.14
CA SER A 34 6.13 -9.21 16.39
C SER A 34 5.98 -7.72 16.49
N PHE A 35 6.93 -7.05 17.16
CA PHE A 35 6.97 -5.60 17.24
C PHE A 35 7.10 -4.96 15.86
N MET A 36 8.00 -5.46 15.01
CA MET A 36 8.16 -4.94 13.65
C MET A 36 6.96 -5.22 12.75
N LEU A 37 6.37 -6.41 12.84
CA LEU A 37 5.13 -6.73 12.13
C LEU A 37 4.00 -5.80 12.57
N SER A 38 3.91 -5.44 13.84
CA SER A 38 2.93 -4.48 14.36
C SER A 38 3.03 -3.13 13.63
N PHE A 39 4.24 -2.65 13.39
CA PHE A 39 4.45 -1.43 12.60
C PHE A 39 4.05 -1.60 11.13
N GLN A 40 4.37 -2.74 10.50
CA GLN A 40 3.98 -2.99 9.11
C GLN A 40 2.47 -3.02 8.95
N TYR A 41 1.75 -3.74 9.81
CA TYR A 41 0.28 -3.75 9.81
C TYR A 41 -0.30 -2.35 10.02
N TRP A 42 0.22 -1.62 11.01
CA TRP A 42 -0.25 -0.27 11.34
C TRP A 42 -0.01 0.71 10.19
N LEU A 43 1.20 0.73 9.62
CA LEU A 43 1.56 1.60 8.51
C LEU A 43 0.84 1.22 7.20
N GLY A 44 0.54 -0.07 7.00
CA GLY A 44 -0.28 -0.55 5.90
C GLY A 44 -1.71 -0.02 5.97
N GLY A 45 -2.29 0.04 7.17
CA GLY A 45 -3.54 0.75 7.48
C GLY A 45 -4.80 0.22 6.81
N THR A 46 -4.75 -0.91 6.09
CA THR A 46 -5.94 -1.53 5.52
C THR A 46 -6.80 -2.20 6.59
N PRO A 47 -8.11 -2.38 6.37
CA PRO A 47 -8.96 -3.16 7.27
C PRO A 47 -8.41 -4.57 7.53
N ASP A 48 -7.87 -5.23 6.50
CA ASP A 48 -7.29 -6.56 6.63
C ASP A 48 -5.96 -6.53 7.39
N ASN A 49 -5.12 -5.56 7.19
CA ASN A 49 -3.92 -5.36 8.01
C ASN A 49 -4.28 -5.15 9.48
N LEU A 50 -5.25 -4.29 9.80
CA LEU A 50 -5.68 -4.05 11.17
C LEU A 50 -6.29 -5.31 11.82
N LYS A 51 -7.08 -6.06 11.06
CA LYS A 51 -7.62 -7.36 11.50
C LYS A 51 -6.48 -8.34 11.84
N ASN A 52 -5.53 -8.55 10.92
CA ASN A 52 -4.42 -9.46 11.12
C ASN A 52 -3.48 -9.00 12.24
N PHE A 53 -3.30 -7.71 12.42
CA PHE A 53 -2.60 -7.13 13.58
C PHE A 53 -3.25 -7.56 14.90
N LEU A 54 -4.56 -7.39 15.03
CA LEU A 54 -5.29 -7.80 16.25
C LEU A 54 -5.25 -9.31 16.46
N LEU A 55 -5.40 -10.10 15.39
CA LEU A 55 -5.29 -11.56 15.47
C LEU A 55 -3.89 -12.00 15.91
N MET A 56 -2.83 -11.39 15.39
CA MET A 56 -1.45 -11.66 15.79
C MET A 56 -1.22 -11.37 17.28
N LEU A 57 -1.71 -10.24 17.77
CA LEU A 57 -1.59 -9.88 19.19
C LEU A 57 -2.41 -10.83 20.07
N ALA A 58 -3.62 -11.16 19.65
CA ALA A 58 -4.49 -12.08 20.38
C ALA A 58 -3.87 -13.46 20.47
N ASP A 59 -3.40 -14.01 19.37
CA ASP A 59 -2.78 -15.32 19.32
C ASP A 59 -1.53 -15.44 20.20
N LYS A 60 -0.68 -14.43 20.17
CA LYS A 60 0.64 -14.48 20.79
C LYS A 60 0.63 -14.04 22.26
N TYR A 61 -0.18 -13.02 22.61
CA TYR A 61 -0.08 -12.36 23.92
C TYR A 61 -1.35 -12.43 24.78
N VAL A 62 -2.53 -12.58 24.16
CA VAL A 62 -3.80 -12.60 24.92
C VAL A 62 -4.24 -14.02 25.22
N PHE A 63 -4.10 -14.91 24.24
CA PHE A 63 -4.49 -16.31 24.35
C PHE A 63 -3.30 -17.23 24.03
N PRO A 64 -2.14 -17.08 24.69
CA PRO A 64 -1.05 -18.03 24.47
C PRO A 64 -1.50 -19.44 24.89
N PRO A 65 -1.07 -20.50 24.18
CA PRO A 65 -1.35 -21.88 24.62
C PRO A 65 -0.76 -22.09 26.01
N ALA A 66 -1.49 -22.80 26.87
CA ALA A 66 -0.97 -23.20 28.17
C ALA A 66 0.21 -24.19 27.98
N GLU A 67 1.09 -24.26 28.99
CA GLU A 67 2.26 -25.11 28.92
C GLU A 67 1.84 -26.59 28.73
N GLY A 68 2.21 -27.20 27.61
CA GLY A 68 1.82 -28.57 27.24
C GLY A 68 0.48 -28.68 26.46
N GLU A 69 -0.15 -27.59 26.13
CA GLU A 69 -1.38 -27.57 25.34
C GLU A 69 -1.05 -27.16 23.88
N GLU A 70 -1.36 -28.06 22.93
CA GLU A 70 -1.29 -27.71 21.50
C GLU A 70 -2.62 -27.09 21.06
N ARG A 71 -2.66 -25.78 20.98
CA ARG A 71 -3.77 -25.04 20.34
C ARG A 71 -3.39 -24.73 18.90
N PRO A 72 -4.28 -24.94 17.92
CA PRO A 72 -4.01 -24.47 16.56
C PRO A 72 -3.82 -22.95 16.59
N ALA A 73 -2.72 -22.47 15.98
CA ALA A 73 -2.46 -21.04 15.84
C ALA A 73 -3.61 -20.38 15.06
N MET A 74 -3.91 -19.13 15.39
CA MET A 74 -4.84 -18.35 14.58
C MET A 74 -4.24 -18.13 13.19
N GLU A 75 -5.06 -18.22 12.15
CA GLU A 75 -4.62 -17.92 10.79
C GLU A 75 -4.44 -16.40 10.66
N VAL A 76 -3.19 -15.98 10.57
CA VAL A 76 -2.78 -14.57 10.48
C VAL A 76 -2.01 -14.39 9.17
N ALA A 77 -2.58 -13.61 8.24
CA ALA A 77 -1.89 -13.27 7.00
C ALA A 77 -0.73 -12.30 7.26
N GLU A 78 0.33 -12.38 6.46
CA GLU A 78 1.43 -11.42 6.51
C GLU A 78 0.94 -10.01 6.13
N PRO A 79 1.60 -8.92 6.61
CA PRO A 79 1.19 -7.55 6.30
C PRO A 79 1.18 -7.27 4.80
N GLU A 80 0.09 -6.71 4.32
CA GLU A 80 -0.01 -6.21 2.96
C GLU A 80 0.66 -4.83 2.89
N VAL A 81 1.63 -4.69 1.99
CA VAL A 81 2.39 -3.45 1.79
C VAL A 81 1.93 -2.80 0.49
N PHE A 82 1.44 -1.57 0.59
CA PHE A 82 1.05 -0.77 -0.56
C PHE A 82 2.20 0.13 -1.01
N PRO A 83 2.37 0.35 -2.32
CA PRO A 83 3.38 1.27 -2.83
C PRO A 83 3.13 2.70 -2.33
N ASP A 84 4.20 3.49 -2.27
CA ASP A 84 4.11 4.90 -1.89
C ASP A 84 3.60 5.78 -3.03
N LEU A 85 3.75 5.32 -4.25
CA LEU A 85 3.29 5.96 -5.48
C LEU A 85 2.65 4.92 -6.38
N GLY A 86 1.49 5.24 -6.96
CA GLY A 86 0.82 4.34 -7.89
C GLY A 86 -0.38 4.97 -8.57
N ILE A 87 -1.00 4.20 -9.44
CA ILE A 87 -2.24 4.53 -10.13
C ILE A 87 -3.31 3.57 -9.61
N TRP A 88 -4.39 4.14 -9.10
CA TRP A 88 -5.52 3.36 -8.60
C TRP A 88 -6.78 3.71 -9.38
N HIS A 89 -7.55 2.71 -9.79
CA HIS A 89 -8.81 2.92 -10.46
C HIS A 89 -9.85 1.89 -9.97
N PRO A 90 -11.12 2.29 -9.72
CA PRO A 90 -12.13 1.39 -9.14
C PRO A 90 -12.50 0.17 -10.02
N TRP A 91 -12.20 0.18 -11.31
CA TRP A 91 -12.41 -0.98 -12.20
C TRP A 91 -11.32 -2.05 -12.06
N ALA A 92 -10.13 -1.66 -11.59
CA ALA A 92 -8.98 -2.54 -11.55
C ALA A 92 -8.94 -3.35 -10.24
N PRO A 93 -8.64 -4.64 -10.29
CA PRO A 93 -8.53 -5.47 -9.08
C PRO A 93 -7.30 -5.13 -8.23
N THR A 94 -6.28 -4.51 -8.84
CA THR A 94 -5.01 -4.14 -8.22
C THR A 94 -4.58 -2.75 -8.63
N MET A 95 -3.64 -2.18 -7.88
CA MET A 95 -2.98 -0.92 -8.24
C MET A 95 -1.92 -1.15 -9.32
N PHE A 96 -1.66 -0.13 -10.11
CA PHE A 96 -0.58 -0.13 -11.10
C PHE A 96 0.57 0.75 -10.62
N GLU A 97 1.78 0.28 -10.79
CA GLU A 97 2.99 1.07 -10.53
C GLU A 97 3.54 1.72 -11.80
N ASP A 98 3.13 1.20 -12.97
CA ASP A 98 3.57 1.67 -14.28
C ASP A 98 2.41 2.24 -15.10
N LEU A 99 2.62 3.46 -15.66
CA LEU A 99 1.61 4.15 -16.48
C LEU A 99 1.27 3.39 -17.77
N LYS A 100 2.25 2.73 -18.39
CA LYS A 100 2.04 2.01 -19.64
C LYS A 100 1.17 0.77 -19.40
N GLU A 101 1.40 0.09 -18.29
CA GLU A 101 0.57 -1.04 -17.87
C GLU A 101 -0.87 -0.59 -17.62
N TYR A 102 -1.07 0.51 -16.89
CA TYR A 102 -2.39 1.11 -16.69
C TYR A 102 -3.09 1.46 -18.00
N LEU A 103 -2.40 2.13 -18.92
CA LEU A 103 -2.97 2.51 -20.22
C LEU A 103 -3.34 1.29 -21.07
N ASN A 104 -2.54 0.22 -21.05
CA ASN A 104 -2.86 -1.03 -21.72
C ASN A 104 -4.10 -1.69 -21.12
N GLY A 105 -4.20 -1.72 -19.79
CA GLY A 105 -5.38 -2.20 -19.08
C GLY A 105 -6.63 -1.40 -19.43
N THR A 106 -6.52 -0.07 -19.44
CA THR A 106 -7.62 0.85 -19.80
C THR A 106 -8.11 0.62 -21.24
N ALA A 107 -7.20 0.31 -22.16
CA ALA A 107 -7.57 0.04 -23.56
C ALA A 107 -8.46 -1.19 -23.71
N SER A 108 -8.38 -2.15 -22.81
CA SER A 108 -9.21 -3.38 -22.82
C SER A 108 -10.55 -3.24 -22.10
N ARG A 109 -10.83 -2.10 -21.45
CA ARG A 109 -12.10 -1.85 -20.75
C ARG A 109 -13.26 -1.80 -21.72
N THR A 110 -14.34 -2.50 -21.39
CA THR A 110 -15.59 -2.52 -22.20
C THR A 110 -16.63 -1.52 -21.70
N ASP A 111 -16.47 -1.04 -20.48
CA ASP A 111 -17.37 -0.09 -19.82
C ASP A 111 -17.07 1.37 -20.18
N LEU A 112 -15.94 1.67 -20.78
CA LEU A 112 -15.55 3.01 -21.20
C LEU A 112 -16.14 3.35 -22.58
N SER A 113 -16.84 4.49 -22.67
CA SER A 113 -17.44 4.96 -23.92
C SER A 113 -16.38 5.32 -24.97
N GLU A 114 -16.76 5.32 -26.26
CA GLU A 114 -15.88 5.74 -27.35
C GLU A 114 -15.45 7.21 -27.22
N GLU A 115 -16.34 8.07 -26.69
CA GLU A 115 -16.06 9.46 -26.42
C GLU A 115 -14.98 9.59 -25.34
N ALA A 116 -15.08 8.83 -24.26
CA ALA A 116 -14.09 8.82 -23.20
C ALA A 116 -12.74 8.25 -23.67
N ARG A 117 -12.75 7.22 -24.55
CA ARG A 117 -11.52 6.65 -25.12
C ARG A 117 -10.73 7.66 -25.95
N LYS A 118 -11.40 8.57 -26.61
CA LYS A 118 -10.83 9.61 -27.50
C LYS A 118 -10.76 10.98 -26.84
N GLY A 119 -11.35 11.10 -25.67
CA GLY A 119 -11.50 12.35 -24.94
C GLY A 119 -10.21 12.85 -24.28
N PRO A 120 -10.30 14.02 -23.64
CA PRO A 120 -9.17 14.60 -22.94
C PRO A 120 -8.70 13.70 -21.80
N VAL A 121 -7.39 13.71 -21.55
CA VAL A 121 -6.79 13.00 -20.42
C VAL A 121 -6.79 13.93 -19.20
N ILE A 122 -7.36 13.46 -18.09
CA ILE A 122 -7.39 14.18 -16.83
C ILE A 122 -6.56 13.38 -15.81
N GLY A 123 -5.48 14.00 -15.30
CA GLY A 123 -4.77 13.50 -14.14
C GLY A 123 -5.53 13.86 -12.87
N LEU A 124 -5.92 12.87 -12.07
CA LEU A 124 -6.58 13.07 -10.78
C LEU A 124 -5.64 12.67 -9.66
N VAL A 125 -5.35 13.60 -8.76
CA VAL A 125 -4.46 13.34 -7.62
C VAL A 125 -5.30 12.84 -6.45
N LEU A 126 -4.94 11.66 -5.95
CA LEU A 126 -5.62 10.99 -4.85
C LEU A 126 -4.74 10.98 -3.61
N GLN A 127 -5.36 10.99 -2.45
CA GLN A 127 -4.66 10.79 -1.19
C GLN A 127 -4.55 9.29 -0.89
N ARG A 128 -3.32 8.77 -0.81
CA ARG A 128 -3.05 7.34 -0.59
C ARG A 128 -3.81 6.77 0.62
N SER A 129 -3.90 7.52 1.71
CA SER A 129 -4.59 7.05 2.92
C SER A 129 -6.04 6.66 2.66
N HIS A 130 -6.80 7.42 1.87
CA HIS A 130 -8.18 7.10 1.54
C HIS A 130 -8.30 5.82 0.71
N ILE A 131 -7.37 5.61 -0.23
CA ILE A 131 -7.35 4.39 -1.05
C ILE A 131 -7.06 3.16 -0.18
N VAL A 132 -6.04 3.25 0.67
CA VAL A 132 -5.60 2.14 1.52
C VAL A 132 -6.64 1.78 2.60
N THR A 133 -7.33 2.78 3.16
CA THR A 133 -8.35 2.53 4.19
C THR A 133 -9.74 2.19 3.63
N GLY A 134 -9.91 2.25 2.28
CA GLY A 134 -11.23 2.02 1.65
C GLY A 134 -12.22 3.17 1.81
N ASP A 135 -11.74 4.37 2.17
CA ASP A 135 -12.55 5.60 2.22
C ASP A 135 -12.48 6.35 0.87
N ASP A 136 -12.78 5.64 -0.20
CA ASP A 136 -12.53 6.03 -1.59
C ASP A 136 -13.80 6.42 -2.38
N ALA A 137 -14.98 6.33 -1.77
CA ALA A 137 -16.27 6.52 -2.46
C ALA A 137 -16.37 7.86 -3.22
N HIS A 138 -15.79 8.93 -2.68
CA HIS A 138 -15.76 10.25 -3.33
C HIS A 138 -14.86 10.27 -4.57
N TYR A 139 -13.75 9.49 -4.56
CA TYR A 139 -12.89 9.33 -5.74
C TYR A 139 -13.56 8.46 -6.80
N VAL A 140 -14.22 7.38 -6.39
CA VAL A 140 -15.02 6.53 -7.29
C VAL A 140 -16.05 7.37 -8.03
N ALA A 141 -16.85 8.15 -7.30
CA ALA A 141 -17.87 9.01 -7.89
C ALA A 141 -17.27 10.07 -8.84
N THR A 142 -16.14 10.67 -8.47
CA THR A 142 -15.46 11.68 -9.29
C THR A 142 -14.94 11.06 -10.59
N ILE A 143 -14.28 9.91 -10.51
CA ILE A 143 -13.74 9.21 -11.69
C ILE A 143 -14.88 8.82 -12.64
N GLN A 144 -15.93 8.19 -12.10
CA GLN A 144 -17.08 7.77 -12.90
C GLN A 144 -17.76 8.94 -13.60
N GLU A 145 -17.94 10.08 -12.93
CA GLU A 145 -18.55 11.27 -13.53
C GLU A 145 -17.67 11.88 -14.63
N LEU A 146 -16.36 11.94 -14.43
CA LEU A 146 -15.42 12.41 -15.45
C LEU A 146 -15.43 11.50 -16.70
N GLU A 147 -15.42 10.18 -16.51
CA GLU A 147 -15.49 9.23 -17.59
C GLU A 147 -16.84 9.24 -18.30
N PHE A 148 -17.94 9.39 -17.56
CA PHE A 148 -19.28 9.56 -18.13
C PHE A 148 -19.39 10.80 -19.01
N ARG A 149 -18.67 11.88 -18.66
CA ARG A 149 -18.58 13.11 -19.47
C ARG A 149 -17.55 13.04 -20.61
N GLY A 150 -16.99 11.88 -20.88
CA GLY A 150 -16.12 11.65 -22.01
C GLY A 150 -14.65 11.97 -21.76
N ALA A 151 -14.17 11.97 -20.52
CA ALA A 151 -12.75 12.10 -20.21
C ALA A 151 -12.10 10.74 -19.99
N ARG A 152 -10.78 10.66 -20.22
CA ARG A 152 -9.92 9.56 -19.71
C ARG A 152 -9.27 10.01 -18.41
N VAL A 153 -9.44 9.25 -17.34
CA VAL A 153 -8.90 9.61 -16.04
C VAL A 153 -7.64 8.80 -15.75
N ILE A 154 -6.61 9.45 -15.25
CA ILE A 154 -5.40 8.81 -14.70
C ILE A 154 -5.33 9.18 -13.23
N PRO A 155 -5.86 8.35 -12.33
CA PRO A 155 -5.89 8.63 -10.89
C PRO A 155 -4.59 8.18 -10.24
N ILE A 156 -3.79 9.14 -9.79
CA ILE A 156 -2.46 8.92 -9.23
C ILE A 156 -2.49 9.24 -7.73
N PHE A 157 -1.93 8.37 -6.91
CA PHE A 157 -1.73 8.62 -5.48
C PHE A 157 -0.26 8.55 -5.08
N TRP A 158 0.09 9.22 -3.95
CA TRP A 158 1.35 9.01 -3.26
C TRP A 158 1.22 9.17 -1.73
N ALA A 159 2.18 8.59 -1.00
CA ALA A 159 2.10 8.42 0.45
C ALA A 159 2.30 9.69 1.27
N ALA A 160 3.09 10.64 0.81
CA ALA A 160 3.36 11.89 1.51
C ALA A 160 3.90 12.94 0.55
N TRP A 161 3.62 14.19 0.87
CA TRP A 161 4.27 15.34 0.25
C TRP A 161 5.72 15.45 0.78
N THR A 162 6.61 14.58 0.31
CA THR A 162 8.04 14.84 0.34
C THR A 162 8.34 15.66 -0.90
N SER A 163 8.61 16.97 -0.73
CA SER A 163 9.10 17.79 -1.83
C SER A 163 10.27 17.06 -2.49
N PRO A 164 10.20 16.73 -3.80
CA PRO A 164 11.37 16.20 -4.48
C PRO A 164 12.49 17.21 -4.29
N SER A 165 13.61 16.77 -3.72
CA SER A 165 14.81 17.58 -3.69
C SER A 165 15.14 17.94 -5.14
N PRO A 166 15.34 19.23 -5.47
CA PRO A 166 15.69 19.63 -6.83
C PRO A 166 16.96 18.87 -7.21
N SER A 167 16.85 18.00 -8.20
CA SER A 167 18.00 17.37 -8.84
C SER A 167 18.86 18.50 -9.40
N THR A 168 19.99 18.75 -8.79
CA THR A 168 21.02 19.64 -9.35
C THR A 168 21.38 19.12 -10.74
N PRO A 169 21.21 19.93 -11.81
CA PRO A 169 21.68 19.51 -13.12
C PRO A 169 23.19 19.33 -13.02
N SER A 170 23.68 18.15 -13.39
CA SER A 170 25.10 17.90 -13.53
C SER A 170 25.63 18.85 -14.60
N SER A 171 26.41 19.84 -14.18
CA SER A 171 27.20 20.70 -15.08
C SER A 171 28.26 19.83 -15.74
N THR A 172 27.98 19.38 -16.95
CA THR A 172 29.02 18.86 -17.85
C THR A 172 29.72 20.04 -18.46
N THR A 173 30.98 20.25 -18.07
CA THR A 173 31.96 21.11 -18.76
C THR A 173 32.76 20.24 -19.70
#